data_77c567478e05a2b38eb5fc0d5cf6ea89
#
_entry.id   77c567478e05a2b38eb5fc0d5cf6ea89
#
_cell.length_a   1.000
_cell.length_b   1.000
_cell.length_c   1.000
_cell.angle_alpha   90.00
_cell.angle_beta   90.00
_cell.angle_gamma   90.00
#
_symmetry.space_group_name_H-M   'P 1'
#
loop_
_entity.id
_entity.type
_entity.pdbx_description
1 polymer ?
#
loop_
_entity_poly.entity_id
_entity_poly.type
_entity_poly.pdbx_seq_one_letter_code
_entity_poly.pdbx_strand_id
1 'polypeptide(L)'
;MWLEKINDKKFKYTERYTDPLTEKKRKVSVTLSSNSRQAWNQANLLLNEKIAEKIKRNEELPLTFGELKTKWDEKYKPTVKESSYRTTQVYLSLISKYIKDDVLVKNVNSNLIQDMLDYYYFEKNLSYNYVIHLKTFTGMIFKFANRRYVLKYNPVNGVSLARKPKTNEEIKKEKDGYLSKEEVQMIASKQKSSHQQSRYSLITKFLFLTGLRYGELISLTESDYDGNKITVSGTYDYELKIKTTTKNTGSYRTIELSSNAKEIIDQLIEENKLIKNNKDKYIFISKNGNPISIQAYNQSLRAVSKELNLDKKVSSHMLRHSHISLLTELGIPLKAIMDRVGHEDSKTTLKIYTHTTKNMQNQLVEKLGKIEI
;
A
#
# COMPACT_ATOMS: atom_id res chain seq x y z
N MET A 1 22.95 50.58 5.15
CA MET A 1 23.61 50.66 3.82
C MET A 1 24.74 51.69 3.88
N TRP A 2 25.91 51.43 3.28
CA TRP A 2 27.02 52.36 3.12
C TRP A 2 27.60 52.30 1.70
N LEU A 3 28.33 53.33 1.30
CA LEU A 3 28.89 53.51 -0.02
C LEU A 3 30.43 53.44 0.03
N GLU A 4 31.00 52.68 -0.91
CA GLU A 4 32.44 52.61 -1.17
C GLU A 4 32.69 53.07 -2.63
N LYS A 5 33.56 54.05 -2.85
CA LYS A 5 33.99 54.45 -4.19
C LYS A 5 35.07 53.48 -4.67
N ILE A 6 34.78 52.74 -5.76
CA ILE A 6 35.76 51.83 -6.38
C ILE A 6 36.65 52.61 -7.35
N ASN A 7 36.06 53.48 -8.18
CA ASN A 7 36.74 54.41 -9.08
C ASN A 7 35.76 55.55 -9.46
N ASP A 8 36.17 56.45 -10.34
CA ASP A 8 35.38 57.64 -10.71
C ASP A 8 34.04 57.33 -11.39
N LYS A 9 33.87 56.09 -11.90
CA LYS A 9 32.64 55.62 -12.59
C LYS A 9 31.96 54.45 -11.93
N LYS A 10 32.43 53.99 -10.75
CA LYS A 10 31.87 52.82 -10.08
C LYS A 10 31.78 53.04 -8.57
N PHE A 11 30.58 52.88 -8.05
CA PHE A 11 30.22 53.05 -6.66
C PHE A 11 29.57 51.76 -6.13
N LYS A 12 30.14 51.20 -5.07
CA LYS A 12 29.66 49.97 -4.44
C LYS A 12 28.83 50.31 -3.21
N TYR A 13 27.54 49.94 -3.29
CA TYR A 13 26.60 50.04 -2.18
C TYR A 13 26.55 48.71 -1.46
N THR A 14 26.69 48.72 -0.14
CA THR A 14 26.73 47.50 0.67
C THR A 14 25.75 47.60 1.83
N GLU A 15 25.05 46.50 2.12
CA GLU A 15 24.15 46.39 3.25
C GLU A 15 24.46 45.13 4.07
N ARG A 16 24.20 45.17 5.38
CA ARG A 16 24.32 44.02 6.26
C ARG A 16 22.95 43.37 6.48
N TYR A 17 22.92 42.05 6.50
CA TYR A 17 21.77 41.30 6.91
C TYR A 17 22.22 40.18 7.87
N THR A 18 21.29 39.65 8.69
CA THR A 18 21.52 38.49 9.52
C THR A 18 21.08 37.24 8.74
N ASP A 19 22.01 36.32 8.51
CA ASP A 19 21.71 35.03 7.85
C ASP A 19 20.84 34.21 8.80
N PRO A 20 19.59 33.82 8.44
CA PRO A 20 18.66 33.13 9.33
C PRO A 20 19.11 31.71 9.70
N LEU A 21 20.05 31.10 8.96
CA LEU A 21 20.55 29.77 9.26
C LEU A 21 21.75 29.78 10.23
N THR A 22 22.59 30.82 10.14
CA THR A 22 23.85 30.87 10.92
C THR A 22 23.82 31.93 11.99
N GLU A 23 22.77 32.76 12.02
CA GLU A 23 22.62 33.95 12.87
C GLU A 23 23.80 34.95 12.77
N LYS A 24 24.67 34.76 11.78
CA LYS A 24 25.85 35.62 11.56
C LYS A 24 25.49 36.77 10.66
N LYS A 25 26.06 37.94 10.96
CA LYS A 25 25.97 39.14 10.10
C LYS A 25 26.75 38.92 8.80
N ARG A 26 26.06 39.01 7.67
CA ARG A 26 26.63 38.91 6.32
C ARG A 26 26.41 40.22 5.55
N LYS A 27 27.12 40.39 4.43
CA LYS A 27 27.04 41.57 3.58
C LYS A 27 26.51 41.17 2.20
N VAL A 28 25.72 42.06 1.61
CA VAL A 28 25.37 42.04 0.18
C VAL A 28 25.77 43.37 -0.43
N SER A 29 26.09 43.36 -1.71
CA SER A 29 26.51 44.59 -2.40
C SER A 29 25.94 44.64 -3.82
N VAL A 30 25.76 45.86 -4.30
CA VAL A 30 25.47 46.23 -5.69
C VAL A 30 26.41 47.34 -6.11
N THR A 31 26.80 47.34 -7.39
CA THR A 31 27.69 48.38 -7.95
C THR A 31 26.89 49.17 -8.99
N LEU A 32 26.87 50.50 -8.84
CA LEU A 32 26.24 51.41 -9.78
C LEU A 32 27.27 52.42 -10.31
N SER A 33 26.92 53.08 -11.40
CA SER A 33 27.79 54.05 -12.09
C SER A 33 27.72 55.47 -11.52
N SER A 34 26.86 55.69 -10.52
CA SER A 34 26.62 57.03 -9.93
C SER A 34 26.49 56.94 -8.43
N ASN A 35 26.77 58.07 -7.73
CA ASN A 35 26.52 58.25 -6.29
C ASN A 35 25.37 59.25 -6.01
N SER A 36 24.55 59.54 -7.03
CA SER A 36 23.39 60.43 -6.91
C SER A 36 22.33 59.86 -5.93
N ARG A 37 21.42 60.71 -5.47
CA ARG A 37 20.29 60.35 -4.65
C ARG A 37 19.39 59.28 -5.33
N GLN A 38 19.29 59.36 -6.66
CA GLN A 38 18.55 58.33 -7.44
C GLN A 38 19.28 56.99 -7.42
N ALA A 39 20.61 56.99 -7.61
CA ALA A 39 21.42 55.79 -7.50
C ALA A 39 21.38 55.16 -6.10
N TRP A 40 21.31 55.96 -5.04
CA TRP A 40 21.13 55.49 -3.66
C TRP A 40 19.79 54.77 -3.48
N ASN A 41 18.69 55.36 -3.99
CA ASN A 41 17.37 54.73 -3.91
C ASN A 41 17.30 53.43 -4.73
N GLN A 42 17.89 53.40 -5.92
CA GLN A 42 17.99 52.19 -6.74
C GLN A 42 18.83 51.12 -6.07
N ALA A 43 19.96 51.49 -5.48
CA ALA A 43 20.81 50.54 -4.73
C ALA A 43 20.06 49.93 -3.54
N ASN A 44 19.27 50.76 -2.83
CA ASN A 44 18.47 50.29 -1.70
C ASN A 44 17.40 49.25 -2.13
N LEU A 45 16.70 49.49 -3.23
CA LEU A 45 15.77 48.53 -3.81
C LEU A 45 16.46 47.20 -4.17
N LEU A 46 17.55 47.26 -4.93
CA LEU A 46 18.30 46.08 -5.38
C LEU A 46 18.94 45.31 -4.21
N LEU A 47 19.42 46.02 -3.17
CA LEU A 47 19.97 45.38 -1.97
C LEU A 47 18.86 44.66 -1.16
N ASN A 48 17.70 45.29 -1.00
CA ASN A 48 16.56 44.69 -0.32
C ASN A 48 16.05 43.44 -1.07
N GLU A 49 15.97 43.48 -2.40
CA GLU A 49 15.64 42.32 -3.22
C GLU A 49 16.66 41.20 -3.02
N LYS A 50 17.96 41.49 -3.10
CA LYS A 50 19.03 40.50 -2.85
C LYS A 50 19.03 39.94 -1.43
N ILE A 51 18.70 40.75 -0.44
CA ILE A 51 18.56 40.28 0.96
C ILE A 51 17.34 39.41 1.08
N ALA A 52 16.20 39.82 0.51
CA ALA A 52 14.97 39.00 0.50
C ALA A 52 15.20 37.64 -0.17
N GLU A 53 15.88 37.59 -1.32
CA GLU A 53 16.24 36.30 -1.97
C GLU A 53 17.13 35.40 -1.11
N LYS A 54 18.09 35.99 -0.37
CA LYS A 54 18.98 35.24 0.53
C LYS A 54 18.32 34.82 1.82
N ILE A 55 17.34 35.59 2.30
CA ILE A 55 16.51 35.28 3.46
C ILE A 55 15.38 34.30 3.10
N LYS A 56 14.89 34.31 1.86
CA LYS A 56 13.85 33.42 1.29
C LYS A 56 14.21 31.94 1.27
N ARG A 57 15.19 31.49 2.03
CA ARG A 57 15.49 30.05 2.22
C ARG A 57 14.48 29.30 3.09
N ASN A 58 13.57 29.98 3.77
CA ASN A 58 12.33 29.37 4.23
C ASN A 58 11.33 29.47 3.08
N GLU A 59 11.11 28.36 2.36
CA GLU A 59 10.05 28.29 1.36
C GLU A 59 8.76 28.83 2.00
N GLU A 60 8.16 29.84 1.38
CA GLU A 60 6.86 30.36 1.84
C GLU A 60 5.85 29.23 1.87
N LEU A 61 5.00 29.21 2.89
CA LEU A 61 3.90 28.24 2.96
C LEU A 61 3.06 28.37 1.68
N PRO A 62 2.79 27.29 0.93
CA PRO A 62 1.89 27.36 -0.21
C PRO A 62 0.59 28.03 0.17
N LEU A 63 0.16 28.96 -0.66
CA LEU A 63 -1.07 29.72 -0.41
C LEU A 63 -2.29 28.82 -0.43
N THR A 64 -2.31 27.82 -1.33
CA THR A 64 -3.45 26.93 -1.55
C THR A 64 -3.15 25.48 -1.19
N PHE A 65 -4.21 24.74 -0.89
CA PHE A 65 -4.12 23.30 -0.60
C PHE A 65 -3.63 22.51 -1.83
N GLY A 66 -4.03 22.92 -3.03
CA GLY A 66 -3.60 22.30 -4.28
C GLY A 66 -2.08 22.42 -4.49
N GLU A 67 -1.49 23.59 -4.24
CA GLU A 67 -0.04 23.80 -4.30
C GLU A 67 0.69 22.93 -3.27
N LEU A 68 0.20 22.88 -2.03
CA LEU A 68 0.78 22.06 -0.99
C LEU A 68 0.73 20.57 -1.34
N LYS A 69 -0.43 20.11 -1.83
CA LYS A 69 -0.63 18.72 -2.27
C LYS A 69 0.34 18.35 -3.40
N THR A 70 0.48 19.19 -4.41
CA THR A 70 1.38 19.00 -5.55
C THR A 70 2.83 18.89 -5.09
N LYS A 71 3.30 19.81 -4.25
CA LYS A 71 4.67 19.77 -3.72
C LYS A 71 4.93 18.55 -2.84
N TRP A 72 3.94 18.09 -2.08
CA TRP A 72 4.03 16.85 -1.32
C TRP A 72 4.07 15.64 -2.25
N ASP A 73 3.22 15.58 -3.26
CA ASP A 73 3.11 14.46 -4.21
C ASP A 73 4.42 14.25 -4.99
N GLU A 74 5.05 15.32 -5.46
CA GLU A 74 6.37 15.27 -6.13
C GLU A 74 7.45 14.63 -5.26
N LYS A 75 7.43 14.88 -3.95
CA LYS A 75 8.40 14.31 -3.00
C LYS A 75 8.00 12.90 -2.55
N TYR A 76 6.72 12.58 -2.53
CA TYR A 76 6.20 11.28 -2.13
C TYR A 76 6.35 10.21 -3.21
N LYS A 77 6.07 10.55 -4.48
CA LYS A 77 6.11 9.63 -5.61
C LYS A 77 7.38 8.76 -5.68
N PRO A 78 8.60 9.31 -5.61
CA PRO A 78 9.83 8.52 -5.69
C PRO A 78 10.09 7.63 -4.46
N THR A 79 9.33 7.78 -3.37
CA THR A 79 9.52 7.03 -2.12
C THR A 79 8.67 5.76 -2.02
N VAL A 80 7.78 5.53 -2.99
CA VAL A 80 6.82 4.42 -2.94
C VAL A 80 6.80 3.64 -4.26
N LYS A 81 6.35 2.37 -4.19
CA LYS A 81 6.12 1.57 -5.40
C LYS A 81 4.97 2.13 -6.21
N GLU A 82 5.03 1.96 -7.53
CA GLU A 82 4.02 2.45 -8.48
C GLU A 82 2.58 2.04 -8.11
N SER A 83 2.38 0.78 -7.70
CA SER A 83 1.06 0.29 -7.25
C SER A 83 0.53 1.02 -6.01
N SER A 84 1.43 1.38 -5.08
CA SER A 84 1.06 2.17 -3.89
C SER A 84 0.77 3.61 -4.27
N TYR A 85 1.55 4.18 -5.20
CA TYR A 85 1.33 5.53 -5.70
C TYR A 85 -0.04 5.67 -6.38
N ARG A 86 -0.42 4.73 -7.26
CA ARG A 86 -1.76 4.70 -7.88
C ARG A 86 -2.89 4.69 -6.84
N THR A 87 -2.74 3.86 -5.81
CA THR A 87 -3.71 3.84 -4.70
C THR A 87 -3.78 5.19 -3.99
N THR A 88 -2.63 5.84 -3.77
CA THR A 88 -2.56 7.17 -3.16
C THR A 88 -3.31 8.21 -3.99
N GLN A 89 -3.16 8.19 -5.33
CA GLN A 89 -3.86 9.13 -6.23
C GLN A 89 -5.39 9.04 -6.10
N VAL A 90 -5.94 7.83 -5.87
CA VAL A 90 -7.38 7.67 -5.61
C VAL A 90 -7.79 8.41 -4.33
N TYR A 91 -7.00 8.28 -3.26
CA TYR A 91 -7.27 9.00 -2.00
C TYR A 91 -7.11 10.52 -2.17
N LEU A 92 -6.06 10.97 -2.85
CA LEU A 92 -5.85 12.40 -3.14
C LEU A 92 -7.01 13.00 -3.94
N SER A 93 -7.52 12.27 -4.93
CA SER A 93 -8.69 12.70 -5.70
C SER A 93 -9.93 12.88 -4.80
N LEU A 94 -10.17 11.99 -3.84
CA LEU A 94 -11.29 12.13 -2.90
C LEU A 94 -11.07 13.31 -1.94
N ILE A 95 -9.85 13.48 -1.42
CA ILE A 95 -9.52 14.63 -0.57
C ILE A 95 -9.77 15.93 -1.32
N SER A 96 -9.31 16.07 -2.58
CA SER A 96 -9.51 17.27 -3.41
C SER A 96 -10.98 17.48 -3.83
N LYS A 97 -11.81 16.45 -3.87
CA LYS A 97 -13.25 16.61 -4.09
C LYS A 97 -13.93 17.33 -2.92
N TYR A 98 -13.42 17.16 -1.71
CA TYR A 98 -13.97 17.80 -0.51
C TYR A 98 -13.23 19.09 -0.16
N ILE A 99 -11.91 19.05 0.00
CA ILE A 99 -11.05 20.23 0.21
C ILE A 99 -10.57 20.67 -1.17
N LYS A 100 -11.19 21.72 -1.72
CA LYS A 100 -10.86 22.22 -3.05
C LYS A 100 -9.43 22.74 -3.11
N ASP A 101 -8.83 22.64 -4.29
CA ASP A 101 -7.43 22.99 -4.51
C ASP A 101 -7.14 24.50 -4.31
N ASP A 102 -8.15 25.37 -4.41
CA ASP A 102 -8.08 26.82 -4.18
C ASP A 102 -8.23 27.23 -2.70
N VAL A 103 -8.56 26.27 -1.81
CA VAL A 103 -8.68 26.55 -0.38
C VAL A 103 -7.30 26.96 0.17
N LEU A 104 -7.25 28.11 0.87
CA LEU A 104 -6.02 28.54 1.52
C LEU A 104 -5.62 27.59 2.64
N VAL A 105 -4.34 27.18 2.64
CA VAL A 105 -3.81 26.20 3.64
C VAL A 105 -4.07 26.68 5.07
N LYS A 106 -3.96 27.97 5.35
CA LYS A 106 -4.23 28.58 6.66
C LYS A 106 -5.67 28.38 7.16
N ASN A 107 -6.60 28.15 6.24
CA ASN A 107 -8.03 27.99 6.54
C ASN A 107 -8.40 26.49 6.72
N VAL A 108 -7.50 25.57 6.39
CA VAL A 108 -7.72 24.14 6.64
C VAL A 108 -7.49 23.86 8.13
N ASN A 109 -8.56 23.69 8.86
CA ASN A 109 -8.55 23.41 10.29
C ASN A 109 -9.07 21.99 10.59
N SER A 110 -9.03 21.59 11.87
CA SER A 110 -9.48 20.27 12.30
C SER A 110 -10.96 20.02 12.02
N ASN A 111 -11.81 21.04 12.13
CA ASN A 111 -13.25 20.89 11.86
C ASN A 111 -13.49 20.53 10.40
N LEU A 112 -12.88 21.24 9.44
CA LEU A 112 -13.01 20.94 8.02
C LEU A 112 -12.58 19.51 7.69
N ILE A 113 -11.53 19.01 8.34
CA ILE A 113 -11.06 17.63 8.14
C ILE A 113 -12.01 16.64 8.81
N GLN A 114 -12.52 16.95 10.00
CA GLN A 114 -13.53 16.12 10.67
C GLN A 114 -14.79 16.00 9.81
N ASP A 115 -15.31 17.11 9.30
CA ASP A 115 -16.48 17.15 8.42
C ASP A 115 -16.27 16.32 7.15
N MET A 116 -15.07 16.37 6.57
CA MET A 116 -14.70 15.53 5.42
C MET A 116 -14.77 14.04 5.76
N LEU A 117 -14.21 13.63 6.91
CA LEU A 117 -14.23 12.21 7.31
C LEU A 117 -15.65 11.74 7.62
N ASP A 118 -16.43 12.57 8.32
CA ASP A 118 -17.82 12.29 8.68
C ASP A 118 -18.69 12.17 7.41
N TYR A 119 -18.52 13.08 6.44
CA TYR A 119 -19.17 12.99 5.14
C TYR A 119 -18.88 11.67 4.43
N TYR A 120 -17.61 11.28 4.31
CA TYR A 120 -17.26 10.03 3.62
C TYR A 120 -17.71 8.79 4.41
N TYR A 121 -17.70 8.82 5.72
CA TYR A 121 -18.06 7.67 6.55
C TYR A 121 -19.57 7.52 6.76
N PHE A 122 -20.25 8.60 7.11
CA PHE A 122 -21.67 8.55 7.49
C PHE A 122 -22.60 8.78 6.28
N GLU A 123 -22.28 9.73 5.39
CA GLU A 123 -23.16 10.06 4.26
C GLU A 123 -22.83 9.20 3.03
N LYS A 124 -21.54 9.05 2.67
CA LYS A 124 -21.12 8.20 1.52
C LYS A 124 -20.98 6.73 1.90
N ASN A 125 -21.10 6.40 3.17
CA ASN A 125 -21.07 5.04 3.71
C ASN A 125 -19.82 4.23 3.28
N LEU A 126 -18.66 4.91 3.18
CA LEU A 126 -17.40 4.23 2.90
C LEU A 126 -16.95 3.45 4.14
N SER A 127 -16.16 2.39 3.93
CA SER A 127 -15.67 1.58 5.05
C SER A 127 -14.78 2.38 5.99
N TYR A 128 -14.81 2.06 7.28
CA TYR A 128 -13.97 2.69 8.31
C TYR A 128 -12.50 2.77 7.90
N ASN A 129 -11.92 1.65 7.45
CA ASN A 129 -10.52 1.60 7.05
C ASN A 129 -10.23 2.51 5.84
N TYR A 130 -11.17 2.61 4.91
CA TYR A 130 -11.01 3.49 3.75
C TYR A 130 -10.94 4.96 4.18
N VAL A 131 -11.81 5.37 5.09
CA VAL A 131 -11.82 6.75 5.63
C VAL A 131 -10.60 7.03 6.52
N ILE A 132 -10.12 6.06 7.28
CA ILE A 132 -8.85 6.18 8.02
C ILE A 132 -7.65 6.40 7.06
N HIS A 133 -7.66 5.81 5.86
CA HIS A 133 -6.64 6.12 4.86
C HIS A 133 -6.73 7.56 4.36
N LEU A 134 -7.93 8.13 4.16
CA LEU A 134 -8.10 9.57 3.85
C LEU A 134 -7.46 10.44 4.95
N LYS A 135 -7.76 10.15 6.22
CA LYS A 135 -7.13 10.82 7.37
C LYS A 135 -5.60 10.71 7.32
N THR A 136 -5.09 9.52 7.04
CA THR A 136 -3.64 9.24 7.00
C THR A 136 -2.96 10.06 5.91
N PHE A 137 -3.48 10.07 4.68
CA PHE A 137 -2.89 10.82 3.58
C PHE A 137 -2.98 12.33 3.80
N THR A 138 -4.12 12.83 4.30
CA THR A 138 -4.24 14.23 4.72
C THR A 138 -3.19 14.58 5.78
N GLY A 139 -3.01 13.71 6.78
CA GLY A 139 -1.99 13.86 7.82
C GLY A 139 -0.56 13.89 7.28
N MET A 140 -0.25 13.09 6.25
CA MET A 140 1.06 13.08 5.60
C MET A 140 1.34 14.40 4.87
N ILE A 141 0.35 14.96 4.17
CA ILE A 141 0.46 16.25 3.49
C ILE A 141 0.76 17.37 4.51
N PHE A 142 0.00 17.44 5.61
CA PHE A 142 0.22 18.45 6.64
C PHE A 142 1.48 18.22 7.48
N LYS A 143 1.90 16.98 7.68
CA LYS A 143 3.22 16.66 8.29
C LYS A 143 4.37 17.13 7.40
N PHE A 144 4.24 17.02 6.08
CA PHE A 144 5.20 17.59 5.14
C PHE A 144 5.23 19.12 5.25
N ALA A 145 4.04 19.77 5.31
CA ALA A 145 3.94 21.22 5.50
C ALA A 145 4.63 21.68 6.80
N ASN A 146 4.42 20.98 7.92
CA ASN A 146 5.05 21.31 9.21
C ASN A 146 6.59 21.21 9.18
N ARG A 147 7.13 20.27 8.40
CA ARG A 147 8.58 20.08 8.28
C ARG A 147 9.25 21.07 7.34
N ARG A 148 8.54 21.48 6.31
CA ARG A 148 9.09 22.29 5.21
C ARG A 148 8.78 23.79 5.35
N TYR A 149 7.62 24.08 5.92
CA TYR A 149 7.07 25.40 6.11
C TYR A 149 6.77 25.64 7.59
N VAL A 150 6.74 26.87 8.03
CA VAL A 150 6.47 27.23 9.43
C VAL A 150 4.97 27.10 9.72
N LEU A 151 4.43 25.89 9.62
CA LEU A 151 3.05 25.62 10.02
C LEU A 151 3.04 25.29 11.52
N LYS A 152 2.28 26.03 12.34
CA LYS A 152 2.32 25.89 13.81
C LYS A 152 1.76 24.55 14.32
N TYR A 153 0.83 23.90 13.59
CA TYR A 153 0.22 22.65 13.99
C TYR A 153 -0.28 21.84 12.78
N ASN A 154 -0.43 20.54 12.97
CA ASN A 154 -1.06 19.68 11.97
C ASN A 154 -2.56 19.57 12.29
N PRO A 155 -3.46 20.06 11.40
CA PRO A 155 -4.90 20.06 11.66
C PRO A 155 -5.51 18.65 11.80
N VAL A 156 -4.82 17.61 11.39
CA VAL A 156 -5.28 16.22 11.52
C VAL A 156 -5.13 15.67 12.94
N ASN A 157 -4.26 16.28 13.77
CA ASN A 157 -3.98 15.76 15.12
C ASN A 157 -5.19 15.79 16.05
N GLY A 158 -6.11 16.75 15.89
CA GLY A 158 -7.34 16.87 16.68
C GLY A 158 -8.54 16.07 16.16
N VAL A 159 -8.36 15.32 15.05
CA VAL A 159 -9.46 14.63 14.37
C VAL A 159 -9.58 13.18 14.83
N SER A 160 -10.78 12.71 15.09
CA SER A 160 -11.07 11.32 15.44
C SER A 160 -12.27 10.79 14.64
N LEU A 161 -12.27 9.50 14.36
CA LEU A 161 -13.39 8.84 13.71
C LEU A 161 -13.86 7.68 14.60
N ALA A 162 -15.06 7.83 15.18
CA ALA A 162 -15.68 6.77 15.93
C ALA A 162 -16.14 5.64 15.00
N ARG A 163 -15.84 4.40 15.36
CA ARG A 163 -16.27 3.24 14.59
C ARG A 163 -17.74 2.95 14.86
N LYS A 164 -18.54 2.76 13.79
CA LYS A 164 -19.91 2.25 13.92
C LYS A 164 -19.89 0.88 14.61
N PRO A 165 -20.85 0.55 15.47
CA PRO A 165 -20.98 -0.81 15.99
C PRO A 165 -21.07 -1.81 14.85
N LYS A 166 -20.44 -2.97 15.01
CA LYS A 166 -20.55 -4.04 14.02
C LYS A 166 -21.94 -4.63 14.03
N THR A 167 -22.48 -4.85 12.85
CA THR A 167 -23.72 -5.61 12.69
C THR A 167 -23.50 -7.09 13.01
N ASN A 168 -24.57 -7.83 13.37
CA ASN A 168 -24.49 -9.26 13.58
C ASN A 168 -23.97 -10.00 12.33
N GLU A 169 -24.31 -9.52 11.14
CA GLU A 169 -23.78 -10.06 9.88
C GLU A 169 -22.27 -9.84 9.71
N GLU A 170 -21.75 -8.68 10.10
CA GLU A 170 -20.32 -8.39 10.07
C GLU A 170 -19.55 -9.27 11.07
N ILE A 171 -20.12 -9.51 12.25
CA ILE A 171 -19.56 -10.39 13.26
C ILE A 171 -19.53 -11.85 12.74
N LYS A 172 -20.61 -12.31 12.09
CA LYS A 172 -20.68 -13.64 11.46
C LYS A 172 -19.65 -13.78 10.34
N LYS A 173 -19.56 -12.80 9.43
CA LYS A 173 -18.56 -12.79 8.34
C LYS A 173 -17.12 -12.80 8.82
N GLU A 174 -16.82 -12.21 9.99
CA GLU A 174 -15.47 -12.29 10.58
C GLU A 174 -15.16 -13.66 11.18
N LYS A 175 -16.16 -14.37 11.71
CA LYS A 175 -16.02 -15.75 12.25
C LYS A 175 -15.83 -16.76 11.12
N ASP A 176 -16.50 -16.55 9.97
CA ASP A 176 -16.48 -17.45 8.81
C ASP A 176 -15.37 -17.09 7.80
N GLY A 177 -14.27 -16.54 8.27
CA GLY A 177 -13.19 -15.96 7.45
C GLY A 177 -12.32 -16.96 6.67
N TYR A 178 -12.62 -18.26 6.72
CA TYR A 178 -11.89 -19.32 6.00
C TYR A 178 -12.84 -20.42 5.49
N LEU A 179 -12.34 -21.23 4.55
CA LEU A 179 -13.03 -22.39 3.99
C LEU A 179 -12.53 -23.67 4.65
N SER A 180 -13.41 -24.62 4.89
CA SER A 180 -13.03 -25.98 5.26
C SER A 180 -12.40 -26.71 4.06
N LYS A 181 -11.73 -27.84 4.30
CA LYS A 181 -11.18 -28.70 3.26
C LYS A 181 -12.28 -29.16 2.27
N GLU A 182 -13.44 -29.54 2.80
CA GLU A 182 -14.59 -29.99 2.02
C GLU A 182 -15.14 -28.87 1.12
N GLU A 183 -15.29 -27.64 1.65
CA GLU A 183 -15.72 -26.47 0.86
C GLU A 183 -14.73 -26.16 -0.27
N VAL A 184 -13.42 -26.24 -0.02
CA VAL A 184 -12.40 -26.06 -1.06
C VAL A 184 -12.51 -27.14 -2.14
N GLN A 185 -12.74 -28.39 -1.75
CA GLN A 185 -12.94 -29.50 -2.68
C GLN A 185 -14.20 -29.32 -3.54
N MET A 186 -15.31 -28.88 -2.93
CA MET A 186 -16.57 -28.59 -3.64
C MET A 186 -16.36 -27.48 -4.69
N ILE A 187 -15.71 -26.38 -4.30
CA ILE A 187 -15.39 -25.26 -5.19
C ILE A 187 -14.51 -25.75 -6.35
N ALA A 188 -13.42 -26.45 -6.05
CA ALA A 188 -12.49 -26.94 -7.05
C ALA A 188 -13.14 -27.94 -8.02
N SER A 189 -14.04 -28.81 -7.52
CA SER A 189 -14.78 -29.77 -8.35
C SER A 189 -15.76 -29.07 -9.29
N LYS A 190 -16.46 -28.04 -8.79
CA LYS A 190 -17.40 -27.27 -9.59
C LYS A 190 -16.69 -26.43 -10.69
N GLN A 191 -15.46 -25.98 -10.42
CA GLN A 191 -14.64 -25.24 -11.39
C GLN A 191 -14.10 -26.09 -12.56
N LYS A 192 -14.39 -27.38 -12.64
CA LYS A 192 -13.90 -28.25 -13.73
C LYS A 192 -14.74 -28.21 -15.02
N SER A 193 -15.82 -27.45 -15.07
CA SER A 193 -16.82 -27.48 -16.14
C SER A 193 -16.35 -27.01 -17.54
N SER A 194 -15.22 -26.33 -17.63
CA SER A 194 -14.59 -25.91 -18.92
C SER A 194 -13.06 -25.90 -18.78
N HIS A 195 -12.34 -25.83 -19.91
CA HIS A 195 -10.88 -25.77 -19.91
C HIS A 195 -10.32 -24.63 -19.05
N GLN A 196 -10.88 -23.42 -19.15
CA GLN A 196 -10.46 -22.29 -18.32
C GLN A 196 -10.84 -22.50 -16.84
N GLN A 197 -12.00 -23.06 -16.57
CA GLN A 197 -12.46 -23.39 -15.22
C GLN A 197 -11.61 -24.53 -14.61
N SER A 198 -11.14 -25.48 -15.41
CA SER A 198 -10.20 -26.52 -14.97
C SER A 198 -8.90 -25.89 -14.43
N ARG A 199 -8.35 -24.89 -15.11
CA ARG A 199 -7.18 -24.15 -14.59
C ARG A 199 -7.48 -23.39 -13.29
N TYR A 200 -8.67 -22.83 -13.15
CA TYR A 200 -9.10 -22.20 -11.89
C TYR A 200 -9.21 -23.23 -10.75
N SER A 201 -9.68 -24.43 -11.05
CA SER A 201 -9.68 -25.55 -10.09
C SER A 201 -8.28 -25.87 -9.58
N LEU A 202 -7.29 -25.96 -10.49
CA LEU A 202 -5.90 -26.20 -10.12
C LEU A 202 -5.32 -25.04 -9.26
N ILE A 203 -5.62 -23.80 -9.60
CA ILE A 203 -5.26 -22.62 -8.81
C ILE A 203 -5.86 -22.68 -7.41
N THR A 204 -7.14 -23.02 -7.29
CA THR A 204 -7.85 -23.14 -6.00
C THR A 204 -7.16 -24.15 -5.10
N LYS A 205 -6.88 -25.35 -5.63
CA LYS A 205 -6.18 -26.39 -4.91
C LYS A 205 -4.76 -25.97 -4.52
N PHE A 206 -4.01 -25.40 -5.46
CA PHE A 206 -2.63 -24.99 -5.22
C PHE A 206 -2.50 -23.88 -4.18
N LEU A 207 -3.38 -22.86 -4.22
CA LEU A 207 -3.43 -21.81 -3.20
C LEU A 207 -3.75 -22.36 -1.81
N PHE A 208 -4.68 -23.34 -1.74
CA PHE A 208 -5.02 -23.99 -0.49
C PHE A 208 -3.87 -24.85 0.06
N LEU A 209 -3.09 -25.53 -0.80
CA LEU A 209 -1.96 -26.36 -0.42
C LEU A 209 -0.70 -25.59 -0.04
N THR A 210 -0.52 -24.37 -0.57
CA THR A 210 0.72 -23.59 -0.41
C THR A 210 0.57 -22.32 0.42
N GLY A 211 -0.64 -21.76 0.51
CA GLY A 211 -0.90 -20.50 1.20
C GLY A 211 -0.29 -19.26 0.53
N LEU A 212 0.09 -19.33 -0.74
CA LEU A 212 0.63 -18.20 -1.48
C LEU A 212 -0.37 -17.04 -1.58
N ARG A 213 0.15 -15.80 -1.66
CA ARG A 213 -0.65 -14.68 -2.15
C ARG A 213 -0.91 -14.87 -3.64
N TYR A 214 -2.08 -14.42 -4.12
CA TYR A 214 -2.43 -14.61 -5.54
C TYR A 214 -1.38 -13.99 -6.49
N GLY A 215 -0.87 -12.79 -6.17
CA GLY A 215 0.16 -12.15 -6.97
C GLY A 215 1.51 -12.90 -6.96
N GLU A 216 1.85 -13.60 -5.87
CA GLU A 216 3.00 -14.49 -5.78
C GLU A 216 2.81 -15.72 -6.67
N LEU A 217 1.63 -16.35 -6.59
CA LEU A 217 1.28 -17.52 -7.39
C LEU A 217 1.45 -17.27 -8.89
N ILE A 218 0.79 -16.22 -9.41
CA ILE A 218 0.79 -15.96 -10.85
C ILE A 218 2.10 -15.38 -11.38
N SER A 219 3.03 -15.00 -10.49
CA SER A 219 4.39 -14.59 -10.83
C SER A 219 5.36 -15.77 -10.90
N LEU A 220 4.95 -16.98 -10.54
CA LEU A 220 5.79 -18.17 -10.61
C LEU A 220 6.07 -18.54 -12.07
N THR A 221 7.36 -18.73 -12.36
CA THR A 221 7.87 -19.22 -13.64
C THR A 221 8.44 -20.63 -13.48
N GLU A 222 8.68 -21.33 -14.57
CA GLU A 222 9.32 -22.65 -14.54
C GLU A 222 10.67 -22.63 -13.80
N SER A 223 11.44 -21.54 -13.89
CA SER A 223 12.72 -21.38 -13.18
C SER A 223 12.60 -21.21 -11.67
N ASP A 224 11.39 -20.88 -11.15
CA ASP A 224 11.14 -20.82 -9.72
C ASP A 224 10.83 -22.19 -9.11
N TYR A 225 10.73 -23.27 -9.91
CA TYR A 225 10.41 -24.63 -9.49
C TYR A 225 11.56 -25.60 -9.79
N ASP A 226 12.01 -26.37 -8.82
CA ASP A 226 13.10 -27.33 -8.92
C ASP A 226 12.65 -28.81 -8.90
N GLY A 227 11.34 -29.07 -9.04
CA GLY A 227 10.74 -30.40 -8.92
C GLY A 227 10.26 -30.77 -7.50
N ASN A 228 10.74 -30.10 -6.47
CA ASN A 228 10.36 -30.34 -5.08
C ASN A 228 9.91 -29.09 -4.34
N LYS A 229 10.42 -27.96 -4.71
CA LYS A 229 10.24 -26.66 -4.02
C LYS A 229 9.92 -25.57 -5.01
N ILE A 230 9.25 -24.54 -4.53
CA ILE A 230 9.08 -23.29 -5.26
C ILE A 230 9.78 -22.15 -4.52
N THR A 231 10.42 -21.26 -5.26
CA THR A 231 11.02 -20.05 -4.72
C THR A 231 10.11 -18.85 -5.01
N VAL A 232 9.57 -18.25 -3.97
CA VAL A 232 8.75 -17.04 -4.06
C VAL A 232 9.68 -15.84 -4.09
N SER A 233 9.95 -15.30 -5.27
CA SER A 233 10.92 -14.21 -5.51
C SER A 233 10.25 -12.89 -5.91
N GLY A 234 8.94 -12.90 -6.20
CA GLY A 234 8.25 -11.73 -6.73
C GLY A 234 6.73 -11.77 -6.60
N THR A 235 6.13 -10.76 -7.17
CA THR A 235 4.69 -10.64 -7.38
C THR A 235 4.43 -10.05 -8.77
N TYR A 236 3.34 -10.44 -9.41
CA TYR A 236 2.99 -9.94 -10.74
C TYR A 236 2.28 -8.58 -10.65
N ASP A 237 2.76 -7.61 -11.40
CA ASP A 237 2.08 -6.32 -11.61
C ASP A 237 1.30 -6.38 -12.92
N TYR A 238 -0.04 -6.30 -12.84
CA TYR A 238 -0.91 -6.44 -14.02
C TYR A 238 -0.85 -5.26 -14.99
N GLU A 239 -0.49 -4.06 -14.51
CA GLU A 239 -0.43 -2.90 -15.39
C GLU A 239 0.89 -2.84 -16.13
N LEU A 240 1.99 -3.13 -15.42
CA LEU A 240 3.31 -3.24 -16.03
C LEU A 240 3.49 -4.55 -16.79
N LYS A 241 2.62 -5.56 -16.54
CA LYS A 241 2.67 -6.91 -17.11
C LYS A 241 4.00 -7.64 -16.87
N ILE A 242 4.62 -7.39 -15.73
CA ILE A 242 5.90 -7.97 -15.35
C ILE A 242 5.89 -8.52 -13.93
N LYS A 243 6.80 -9.44 -13.65
CA LYS A 243 7.16 -9.85 -12.30
C LYS A 243 7.98 -8.74 -11.64
N THR A 244 7.51 -8.25 -10.49
CA THR A 244 8.21 -7.25 -9.67
C THR A 244 8.71 -7.88 -8.37
N THR A 245 9.68 -7.25 -7.72
CA THR A 245 10.20 -7.71 -6.42
C THR A 245 9.11 -7.73 -5.35
N THR A 246 9.24 -8.61 -4.37
CA THR A 246 8.37 -8.66 -3.20
C THR A 246 8.38 -7.34 -2.41
N LYS A 247 7.33 -7.07 -1.63
CA LYS A 247 7.24 -5.83 -0.84
C LYS A 247 8.24 -5.78 0.31
N ASN A 248 8.51 -6.93 0.92
CA ASN A 248 9.33 -7.07 2.12
C ASN A 248 10.31 -8.23 1.93
N THR A 249 11.42 -8.20 2.66
CA THR A 249 12.46 -9.25 2.67
C THR A 249 11.90 -10.60 3.09
N GLY A 250 11.00 -10.66 4.09
CA GLY A 250 10.34 -11.89 4.54
C GLY A 250 9.38 -12.51 3.53
N SER A 251 9.06 -11.81 2.43
CA SER A 251 8.28 -12.39 1.34
C SER A 251 9.11 -13.26 0.40
N TYR A 252 10.45 -13.09 0.37
CA TYR A 252 11.35 -14.00 -0.35
C TYR A 252 11.54 -15.27 0.48
N ARG A 253 11.10 -16.39 -0.05
CA ARG A 253 11.13 -17.68 0.64
C ARG A 253 11.03 -18.85 -0.31
N THR A 254 11.52 -20.01 0.14
CA THR A 254 11.35 -21.27 -0.54
C THR A 254 10.33 -22.12 0.21
N ILE A 255 9.41 -22.74 -0.52
CA ILE A 255 8.32 -23.57 0.02
C ILE A 255 8.47 -24.99 -0.53
N GLU A 256 8.60 -25.97 0.34
CA GLU A 256 8.52 -27.40 -0.02
C GLU A 256 7.08 -27.75 -0.38
N LEU A 257 6.93 -28.52 -1.48
CA LEU A 257 5.64 -28.90 -2.03
C LEU A 257 5.26 -30.32 -1.62
N SER A 258 3.98 -30.51 -1.29
CA SER A 258 3.40 -31.82 -1.19
C SER A 258 3.26 -32.48 -2.57
N SER A 259 3.14 -33.83 -2.64
CA SER A 259 2.95 -34.57 -3.88
C SER A 259 1.82 -33.99 -4.73
N ASN A 260 0.66 -33.71 -4.13
CA ASN A 260 -0.48 -33.11 -4.84
C ASN A 260 -0.18 -31.71 -5.42
N ALA A 261 0.67 -30.91 -4.76
CA ALA A 261 1.04 -29.60 -5.27
C ALA A 261 2.05 -29.70 -6.42
N LYS A 262 2.96 -30.69 -6.38
CA LYS A 262 3.89 -30.99 -7.48
C LYS A 262 3.12 -31.43 -8.73
N GLU A 263 2.21 -32.40 -8.59
CA GLU A 263 1.36 -32.86 -9.70
C GLU A 263 0.64 -31.71 -10.42
N ILE A 264 0.15 -30.70 -9.65
CA ILE A 264 -0.51 -29.54 -10.24
C ILE A 264 0.47 -28.71 -11.08
N ILE A 265 1.70 -28.45 -10.59
CA ILE A 265 2.70 -27.69 -11.33
C ILE A 265 3.13 -28.47 -12.58
N ASP A 266 3.46 -29.76 -12.44
CA ASP A 266 3.92 -30.59 -13.53
C ASP A 266 2.85 -30.67 -14.63
N GLN A 267 1.58 -30.86 -14.27
CA GLN A 267 0.46 -30.82 -15.21
C GLN A 267 0.39 -29.47 -15.95
N LEU A 268 0.48 -28.35 -15.21
CA LEU A 268 0.39 -27.02 -15.83
C LEU A 268 1.57 -26.72 -16.75
N ILE A 269 2.78 -27.13 -16.39
CA ILE A 269 3.98 -26.98 -17.23
C ILE A 269 3.80 -27.76 -18.54
N GLU A 270 3.34 -29.00 -18.48
CA GLU A 270 3.09 -29.81 -19.67
C GLU A 270 2.01 -29.20 -20.57
N GLU A 271 0.87 -28.77 -20.00
CA GLU A 271 -0.19 -28.10 -20.74
C GLU A 271 0.28 -26.79 -21.38
N ASN A 272 1.18 -26.06 -20.70
CA ASN A 272 1.70 -24.77 -21.19
C ASN A 272 2.63 -24.89 -22.39
N LYS A 273 3.24 -26.05 -22.63
CA LYS A 273 4.07 -26.31 -23.83
C LYS A 273 3.30 -26.10 -25.14
N LEU A 274 1.98 -26.26 -25.09
CA LEU A 274 1.09 -26.06 -26.24
C LEU A 274 0.70 -24.59 -26.46
N ILE A 275 1.09 -23.69 -25.54
CA ILE A 275 0.69 -22.27 -25.56
C ILE A 275 1.85 -21.41 -26.05
N LYS A 276 1.73 -20.89 -27.29
CA LYS A 276 2.84 -20.17 -27.98
C LYS A 276 3.22 -18.82 -27.34
N ASN A 277 2.32 -18.14 -26.64
CA ASN A 277 2.53 -16.75 -26.20
C ASN A 277 3.07 -16.61 -24.76
N ASN A 278 3.60 -17.69 -24.15
CA ASN A 278 4.19 -17.66 -22.79
C ASN A 278 5.72 -17.51 -22.86
N LYS A 279 6.20 -16.34 -23.27
CA LYS A 279 7.64 -16.08 -23.43
C LYS A 279 8.42 -16.16 -22.11
N ASP A 280 7.83 -15.67 -21.02
CA ASP A 280 8.45 -15.63 -19.69
C ASP A 280 8.26 -16.93 -18.90
N LYS A 281 7.64 -17.95 -19.53
CA LYS A 281 7.40 -19.26 -18.94
C LYS A 281 6.67 -19.24 -17.59
N TYR A 282 5.67 -18.36 -17.46
CA TYR A 282 4.79 -18.37 -16.30
C TYR A 282 4.00 -19.69 -16.22
N ILE A 283 3.81 -20.21 -15.00
CA ILE A 283 3.11 -21.49 -14.77
C ILE A 283 1.58 -21.30 -14.78
N PHE A 284 1.09 -20.27 -14.11
CA PHE A 284 -0.35 -20.04 -13.90
C PHE A 284 -0.92 -19.05 -14.94
N ILE A 285 -1.06 -19.50 -16.17
CA ILE A 285 -1.49 -18.71 -17.33
C ILE A 285 -2.86 -19.10 -17.84
N SER A 286 -3.49 -18.19 -18.57
CA SER A 286 -4.70 -18.43 -19.36
C SER A 286 -4.35 -19.14 -20.68
N LYS A 287 -5.39 -19.58 -21.41
CA LYS A 287 -5.23 -20.12 -22.77
C LYS A 287 -4.51 -19.19 -23.77
N ASN A 288 -4.46 -17.90 -23.46
CA ASN A 288 -3.81 -16.89 -24.31
C ASN A 288 -2.32 -16.65 -23.91
N GLY A 289 -1.79 -17.41 -22.97
CA GLY A 289 -0.39 -17.30 -22.53
C GLY A 289 -0.13 -16.17 -21.50
N ASN A 290 -1.14 -15.44 -21.07
CA ASN A 290 -0.99 -14.38 -20.06
C ASN A 290 -1.30 -14.91 -18.66
N PRO A 291 -0.62 -14.42 -17.60
CA PRO A 291 -0.98 -14.68 -16.22
C PRO A 291 -2.45 -14.39 -15.95
N ILE A 292 -3.11 -15.30 -15.23
CA ILE A 292 -4.57 -15.22 -15.01
C ILE A 292 -4.90 -14.03 -14.12
N SER A 293 -5.85 -13.19 -14.57
CA SER A 293 -6.29 -12.00 -13.83
C SER A 293 -6.95 -12.36 -12.51
N ILE A 294 -6.58 -11.65 -11.43
CA ILE A 294 -7.19 -11.81 -10.09
C ILE A 294 -8.70 -11.49 -10.12
N GLN A 295 -9.12 -10.53 -10.95
CA GLN A 295 -10.52 -10.17 -11.10
C GLN A 295 -11.33 -11.33 -11.68
N ALA A 296 -10.85 -11.93 -12.79
CA ALA A 296 -11.49 -13.07 -13.43
C ALA A 296 -11.55 -14.29 -12.51
N TYR A 297 -10.45 -14.60 -11.82
CA TYR A 297 -10.40 -15.70 -10.87
C TYR A 297 -11.35 -15.49 -9.68
N ASN A 298 -11.34 -14.31 -9.05
CA ASN A 298 -12.25 -14.00 -7.95
C ASN A 298 -13.72 -13.95 -8.40
N GLN A 299 -14.00 -13.58 -9.65
CA GLN A 299 -15.35 -13.65 -10.23
C GLN A 299 -15.81 -15.09 -10.34
N SER A 300 -14.96 -16.00 -10.82
CA SER A 300 -15.24 -17.44 -10.85
C SER A 300 -15.50 -17.99 -9.44
N LEU A 301 -14.66 -17.67 -8.46
CA LEU A 301 -14.87 -18.09 -7.08
C LEU A 301 -16.23 -17.66 -6.53
N ARG A 302 -16.64 -16.41 -6.78
CA ARG A 302 -17.94 -15.88 -6.34
C ARG A 302 -19.12 -16.56 -7.02
N ALA A 303 -19.02 -16.80 -8.34
CA ALA A 303 -20.05 -17.48 -9.10
C ALA A 303 -20.27 -18.90 -8.56
N VAL A 304 -19.17 -19.66 -8.41
CA VAL A 304 -19.21 -21.04 -7.90
C VAL A 304 -19.71 -21.10 -6.45
N SER A 305 -19.26 -20.17 -5.59
CA SER A 305 -19.73 -20.10 -4.20
C SER A 305 -21.23 -19.84 -4.12
N LYS A 306 -21.76 -18.99 -4.99
CA LYS A 306 -23.20 -18.73 -5.08
C LYS A 306 -23.98 -19.98 -5.52
N GLU A 307 -23.48 -20.68 -6.53
CA GLU A 307 -24.10 -21.95 -7.00
C GLU A 307 -24.08 -23.06 -5.93
N LEU A 308 -23.05 -23.07 -5.09
CA LEU A 308 -22.93 -24.00 -3.96
C LEU A 308 -23.65 -23.53 -2.70
N ASN A 309 -24.36 -22.39 -2.73
CA ASN A 309 -25.04 -21.78 -1.59
C ASN A 309 -24.13 -21.57 -0.38
N LEU A 310 -22.84 -21.27 -0.61
CA LEU A 310 -21.92 -20.96 0.48
C LEU A 310 -22.18 -19.52 1.00
N ASP A 311 -22.56 -19.41 2.27
CA ASP A 311 -22.78 -18.09 2.95
C ASP A 311 -21.45 -17.38 3.27
N LYS A 312 -20.50 -17.41 2.32
CA LYS A 312 -19.16 -16.84 2.47
C LYS A 312 -18.79 -16.04 1.23
N LYS A 313 -18.18 -14.86 1.44
CA LYS A 313 -17.64 -14.06 0.34
C LYS A 313 -16.27 -14.58 -0.09
N VAL A 314 -16.26 -15.67 -0.84
CA VAL A 314 -15.03 -16.37 -1.23
C VAL A 314 -14.15 -15.49 -2.14
N SER A 315 -12.86 -15.51 -1.85
CA SER A 315 -11.81 -14.81 -2.61
C SER A 315 -10.49 -15.58 -2.55
N SER A 316 -9.57 -15.26 -3.45
CA SER A 316 -8.22 -15.83 -3.46
C SER A 316 -7.48 -15.66 -2.11
N HIS A 317 -7.72 -14.55 -1.40
CA HIS A 317 -7.10 -14.31 -0.10
C HIS A 317 -7.68 -15.21 1.01
N MET A 318 -8.97 -15.59 0.89
CA MET A 318 -9.60 -16.52 1.82
C MET A 318 -8.96 -17.91 1.74
N LEU A 319 -8.53 -18.37 0.56
CA LEU A 319 -7.81 -19.65 0.42
C LEU A 319 -6.49 -19.69 1.20
N ARG A 320 -5.79 -18.56 1.26
CA ARG A 320 -4.60 -18.42 2.12
C ARG A 320 -4.96 -18.47 3.61
N HIS A 321 -6.07 -17.85 4.03
CA HIS A 321 -6.57 -17.96 5.39
C HIS A 321 -6.94 -19.41 5.71
N SER A 322 -7.57 -20.11 4.76
CA SER A 322 -7.92 -21.54 4.87
C SER A 322 -6.68 -22.43 5.01
N HIS A 323 -5.60 -22.12 4.28
CA HIS A 323 -4.31 -22.82 4.46
C HIS A 323 -3.75 -22.64 5.88
N ILE A 324 -3.78 -21.41 6.41
CA ILE A 324 -3.32 -21.11 7.77
C ILE A 324 -4.17 -21.88 8.78
N SER A 325 -5.51 -21.89 8.60
CA SER A 325 -6.43 -22.62 9.46
C SER A 325 -6.15 -24.13 9.43
N LEU A 326 -5.98 -24.71 8.23
CA LEU A 326 -5.62 -26.12 8.05
C LEU A 326 -4.32 -26.48 8.79
N LEU A 327 -3.25 -25.68 8.64
CA LEU A 327 -2.00 -25.94 9.33
C LEU A 327 -2.13 -25.82 10.85
N THR A 328 -2.99 -24.92 11.32
CA THR A 328 -3.29 -24.77 12.74
C THR A 328 -4.03 -26.00 13.27
N GLU A 329 -5.02 -26.52 12.53
CA GLU A 329 -5.75 -27.74 12.87
C GLU A 329 -4.83 -28.99 12.90
N LEU A 330 -3.81 -29.01 12.03
CA LEU A 330 -2.77 -30.03 12.03
C LEU A 330 -1.74 -29.87 13.16
N GLY A 331 -1.89 -28.86 14.03
CA GLY A 331 -1.00 -28.63 15.16
C GLY A 331 0.37 -28.06 14.80
N ILE A 332 0.52 -27.48 13.59
CA ILE A 332 1.78 -26.88 13.17
C ILE A 332 2.07 -25.61 13.99
N PRO A 333 3.28 -25.43 14.53
CA PRO A 333 3.63 -24.27 15.33
C PRO A 333 3.45 -22.95 14.57
N LEU A 334 2.94 -21.92 15.26
CA LEU A 334 2.66 -20.60 14.67
C LEU A 334 3.84 -20.03 13.86
N LYS A 335 5.06 -20.16 14.38
CA LYS A 335 6.27 -19.67 13.72
C LYS A 335 6.50 -20.34 12.37
N ALA A 336 6.35 -21.67 12.29
CA ALA A 336 6.50 -22.41 11.04
C ALA A 336 5.42 -22.03 10.01
N ILE A 337 4.18 -21.77 10.47
CA ILE A 337 3.10 -21.26 9.62
C ILE A 337 3.47 -19.86 9.08
N MET A 338 3.95 -18.96 9.93
CA MET A 338 4.35 -17.60 9.54
C MET A 338 5.46 -17.63 8.49
N ASP A 339 6.49 -18.44 8.70
CA ASP A 339 7.62 -18.57 7.79
C ASP A 339 7.16 -19.13 6.42
N ARG A 340 6.31 -20.15 6.44
CA ARG A 340 5.74 -20.74 5.21
C ARG A 340 4.92 -19.74 4.41
N VAL A 341 4.06 -18.96 5.06
CA VAL A 341 3.22 -17.98 4.36
C VAL A 341 3.92 -16.64 4.12
N GLY A 342 5.07 -16.36 4.75
CA GLY A 342 5.79 -15.08 4.64
C GLY A 342 5.04 -13.93 5.31
N HIS A 343 4.65 -14.10 6.58
CA HIS A 343 4.12 -13.05 7.44
C HIS A 343 5.19 -12.58 8.42
N GLU A 344 5.61 -11.33 8.30
CA GLU A 344 6.51 -10.69 9.27
C GLU A 344 5.79 -10.32 10.57
N ASP A 345 4.53 -9.87 10.48
CA ASP A 345 3.68 -9.54 11.64
C ASP A 345 2.77 -10.72 11.99
N SER A 346 2.88 -11.17 13.23
CA SER A 346 2.09 -12.28 13.78
C SER A 346 0.58 -11.98 13.86
N LYS A 347 0.16 -10.71 13.91
CA LYS A 347 -1.22 -10.31 14.19
C LYS A 347 -2.24 -10.99 13.27
N THR A 348 -1.96 -11.04 11.96
CA THR A 348 -2.89 -11.66 11.00
C THR A 348 -2.95 -13.17 11.18
N THR A 349 -1.78 -13.84 11.30
CA THR A 349 -1.72 -15.29 11.50
C THR A 349 -2.28 -15.65 12.87
N LEU A 350 -1.95 -14.90 13.92
CA LEU A 350 -2.45 -15.12 15.27
C LEU A 350 -3.97 -14.98 15.35
N LYS A 351 -4.57 -14.00 14.65
CA LYS A 351 -6.02 -13.85 14.60
C LYS A 351 -6.69 -15.10 14.03
N ILE A 352 -6.15 -15.67 12.96
CA ILE A 352 -6.68 -16.91 12.36
C ILE A 352 -6.41 -18.09 13.29
N TYR A 353 -5.20 -18.20 13.82
CA TYR A 353 -4.77 -19.24 14.75
C TYR A 353 -5.69 -19.33 15.98
N THR A 354 -6.04 -18.21 16.61
CA THR A 354 -6.93 -18.17 17.79
C THR A 354 -8.39 -18.49 17.47
N HIS A 355 -8.86 -18.22 16.24
CA HIS A 355 -10.22 -18.56 15.84
C HIS A 355 -10.42 -20.05 15.50
N THR A 356 -9.37 -20.75 15.06
CA THR A 356 -9.42 -22.16 14.69
C THR A 356 -9.54 -23.08 15.92
N THR A 357 -9.32 -22.53 17.12
CA THR A 357 -9.13 -23.30 18.34
C THR A 357 -10.40 -23.90 19.00
N LYS A 358 -11.62 -23.68 18.49
CA LYS A 358 -12.80 -24.37 19.08
C LYS A 358 -12.73 -25.89 18.90
N ASN A 359 -12.35 -26.37 17.72
CA ASN A 359 -12.13 -27.80 17.49
C ASN A 359 -10.89 -28.32 18.24
N MET A 360 -9.84 -27.49 18.38
CA MET A 360 -8.66 -27.82 19.18
C MET A 360 -8.95 -27.91 20.68
N GLN A 361 -9.89 -27.10 21.22
CA GLN A 361 -10.30 -27.21 22.64
C GLN A 361 -10.96 -28.56 22.93
N ASN A 362 -11.81 -29.07 22.02
CA ASN A 362 -12.40 -30.42 22.16
C ASN A 362 -11.33 -31.51 22.07
N GLN A 363 -10.37 -31.36 21.13
CA GLN A 363 -9.23 -32.30 21.03
C GLN A 363 -8.28 -32.21 22.23
N LEU A 364 -8.12 -31.01 22.82
CA LEU A 364 -7.31 -30.84 24.04
C LEU A 364 -7.91 -31.62 25.21
N VAL A 365 -9.22 -31.47 25.44
CA VAL A 365 -9.94 -32.22 26.49
C VAL A 365 -9.80 -33.76 26.28
N GLU A 366 -9.96 -34.21 25.04
CA GLU A 366 -9.80 -35.63 24.68
C GLU A 366 -8.34 -36.11 24.88
N LYS A 367 -7.35 -35.30 24.51
CA LYS A 367 -5.92 -35.60 24.70
C LYS A 367 -5.54 -35.61 26.18
N LEU A 368 -6.06 -34.64 26.96
CA LEU A 368 -5.84 -34.61 28.42
C LEU A 368 -6.48 -35.82 29.12
N GLY A 369 -7.66 -36.27 28.67
CA GLY A 369 -8.30 -37.48 29.21
C GLY A 369 -7.55 -38.78 28.92
N LYS A 370 -6.55 -38.77 28.02
CA LYS A 370 -5.68 -39.94 27.71
C LYS A 370 -4.36 -39.91 28.47
N ILE A 371 -4.10 -38.87 29.28
CA ILE A 371 -2.89 -38.82 30.14
C ILE A 371 -3.21 -39.56 31.43
N GLU A 372 -2.62 -40.75 31.59
CA GLU A 372 -2.59 -41.47 32.86
C GLU A 372 -1.57 -40.78 33.77
N ILE A 373 -2.01 -40.35 34.98
CA ILE A 373 -1.16 -39.74 36.01
C ILE A 373 -0.87 -40.80 37.06
#